data_0298b3d0a2199cb680ea767b50e4e500
#
_entry.id   0298b3d0a2199cb680ea767b50e4e500
#
_cell.length_a   1.000
_cell.length_b   1.000
_cell.length_c   1.000
_cell.angle_alpha   90.00
_cell.angle_beta   90.00
_cell.angle_gamma   90.00
#
_symmetry.space_group_name_H-M   'P 1'
#
loop_
_entity.id
_entity.type
_entity.pdbx_description
1 polymer ?
#
loop_
_entity_poly.entity_id
_entity_poly.type
_entity_poly.pdbx_seq_one_letter_code
_entity_poly.pdbx_strand_id
1 'polypeptide(L)'
;MTMSEKLYQFGLVGLAVMGQNLARNIARHGFSIAVYNRTPQKTDDFVANYSHEGTIGGAHTPEEFVAMLEKPRKIMFLVKAGQPVDDMIEAFLPYLDQGDTLIDGGNSHYPDTIHRTKYLESKGFRFLGVGVSGGEEGALNGPSLMPGGNEASYNELAPIFTSIAAQVADGPCCTYVGDNGAGHYVKMVHNGIEYGDMQLISEAYFMMKELLRMSDDEIGDVFAKWNTGLLDSYLIEITSKIMKVKDTDGTPLVEKILDKAGQKGTGKWTSQEGLDLGVPIPTIAEAVFARAMSAYKSERVLAEPVLAGPTEVFEGNKEALVDAIHSALYASKICSYAQGFALIKAAAKEYNWNINFGDMALLWRGGCIIRAAFLEDIKKAFTNNPELNNLMLDPFFAEALQTHQAKWREAIIAAKRYGIPTPAFSASLDYFDSYRRGVLPANLIQGQRDFFGAHTYERTDKEGTFHTEWAEA
;
A
#
# COMPACT_ATOMS: atom_id res chain seq x y z
N MET A 1 50.59 3.82 -18.64
CA MET A 1 49.55 4.48 -17.81
C MET A 1 48.34 3.58 -17.92
N THR A 2 48.11 2.74 -16.92
CA THR A 2 46.86 1.97 -16.77
C THR A 2 45.77 2.96 -16.55
N MET A 3 44.80 3.03 -17.52
CA MET A 3 43.55 3.75 -17.27
C MET A 3 42.94 3.14 -16.00
N SER A 4 42.84 3.93 -14.94
CA SER A 4 42.05 3.54 -13.76
C SER A 4 40.65 3.21 -14.29
N GLU A 5 40.25 1.95 -14.26
CA GLU A 5 38.88 1.56 -14.59
C GLU A 5 37.96 2.35 -13.66
N LYS A 6 37.09 3.17 -14.26
CA LYS A 6 36.16 4.00 -13.50
C LYS A 6 35.14 3.09 -12.83
N LEU A 7 35.21 3.00 -11.50
CA LEU A 7 34.27 2.22 -10.72
C LEU A 7 32.85 2.86 -10.74
N TYR A 8 31.83 2.06 -10.51
CA TYR A 8 30.43 2.47 -10.48
C TYR A 8 29.96 2.75 -9.07
N GLN A 9 29.20 3.83 -8.89
CA GLN A 9 28.71 4.30 -7.60
C GLN A 9 27.61 3.42 -7.00
N PHE A 10 26.86 2.73 -7.85
CA PHE A 10 25.70 1.93 -7.44
C PHE A 10 25.61 0.64 -8.24
N GLY A 11 25.15 -0.43 -7.63
CA GLY A 11 24.92 -1.72 -8.26
C GLY A 11 23.45 -2.12 -8.16
N LEU A 12 22.88 -2.62 -9.28
CA LEU A 12 21.51 -3.12 -9.31
C LEU A 12 21.44 -4.53 -9.89
N VAL A 13 20.79 -5.42 -9.16
CA VAL A 13 20.62 -6.83 -9.49
C VAL A 13 19.16 -7.13 -9.78
N GLY A 14 18.89 -7.69 -10.95
CA GLY A 14 17.54 -8.08 -11.38
C GLY A 14 16.93 -7.08 -12.35
N LEU A 15 16.94 -7.47 -13.63
CA LEU A 15 16.50 -6.66 -14.79
C LEU A 15 15.11 -7.09 -15.31
N ALA A 16 14.14 -7.26 -14.39
CA ALA A 16 12.73 -7.24 -14.74
C ALA A 16 12.25 -5.78 -14.90
N VAL A 17 10.99 -5.55 -15.24
CA VAL A 17 10.44 -4.22 -15.56
C VAL A 17 10.85 -3.14 -14.54
N MET A 18 10.65 -3.41 -13.25
CA MET A 18 11.00 -2.45 -12.19
C MET A 18 12.50 -2.17 -12.12
N GLY A 19 13.32 -3.23 -12.20
CA GLY A 19 14.78 -3.10 -12.12
C GLY A 19 15.38 -2.34 -13.29
N GLN A 20 14.92 -2.62 -14.51
CA GLN A 20 15.35 -1.88 -15.70
C GLN A 20 15.02 -0.38 -15.56
N ASN A 21 13.79 -0.06 -15.19
CA ASN A 21 13.34 1.33 -15.10
C ASN A 21 14.04 2.09 -13.97
N LEU A 22 14.27 1.45 -12.82
CA LEU A 22 15.01 2.09 -11.73
C LEU A 22 16.49 2.30 -12.08
N ALA A 23 17.13 1.35 -12.76
CA ALA A 23 18.52 1.49 -13.23
C ALA A 23 18.65 2.65 -14.23
N ARG A 24 17.72 2.78 -15.16
CA ARG A 24 17.65 3.91 -16.11
C ARG A 24 17.45 5.24 -15.39
N ASN A 25 16.55 5.28 -14.40
CA ASN A 25 16.31 6.45 -13.59
C ASN A 25 17.60 6.92 -12.88
N ILE A 26 18.32 5.99 -12.22
CA ILE A 26 19.60 6.27 -11.56
C ILE A 26 20.62 6.83 -12.56
N ALA A 27 20.76 6.20 -13.72
CA ALA A 27 21.69 6.65 -14.78
C ALA A 27 21.33 8.04 -15.32
N ARG A 28 20.06 8.32 -15.56
CA ARG A 28 19.54 9.62 -16.04
C ARG A 28 19.79 10.76 -15.04
N HIS A 29 19.87 10.44 -13.75
CA HIS A 29 20.21 11.43 -12.71
C HIS A 29 21.73 11.59 -12.51
N GLY A 30 22.54 11.03 -13.42
CA GLY A 30 23.99 11.26 -13.46
C GLY A 30 24.82 10.35 -12.57
N PHE A 31 24.21 9.36 -11.90
CA PHE A 31 24.94 8.36 -11.13
C PHE A 31 25.38 7.20 -12.02
N SER A 32 26.63 6.77 -11.85
CA SER A 32 27.15 5.60 -12.56
C SER A 32 26.63 4.32 -11.93
N ILE A 33 26.10 3.40 -12.76
CA ILE A 33 25.46 2.17 -12.29
C ILE A 33 25.99 0.94 -13.00
N ALA A 34 26.36 -0.10 -12.22
CA ALA A 34 26.57 -1.44 -12.72
C ALA A 34 25.29 -2.27 -12.59
N VAL A 35 24.99 -3.09 -13.57
CA VAL A 35 23.83 -3.97 -13.56
C VAL A 35 24.20 -5.43 -13.74
N TYR A 36 23.45 -6.30 -13.06
CA TYR A 36 23.61 -7.75 -13.17
C TYR A 36 22.24 -8.44 -13.24
N ASN A 37 22.13 -9.44 -14.07
CA ASN A 37 20.99 -10.34 -14.08
C ASN A 37 21.44 -11.80 -14.27
N ARG A 38 20.81 -12.73 -13.55
CA ARG A 38 21.14 -14.17 -13.61
C ARG A 38 21.16 -14.74 -15.05
N THR A 39 20.37 -14.16 -15.95
CA THR A 39 20.42 -14.46 -17.39
C THR A 39 21.28 -13.40 -18.07
N PRO A 40 22.53 -13.71 -18.51
CA PRO A 40 23.47 -12.72 -19.06
C PRO A 40 22.92 -11.92 -20.23
N GLN A 41 22.17 -12.57 -21.14
CA GLN A 41 21.57 -11.89 -22.29
C GLN A 41 20.71 -10.67 -21.88
N LYS A 42 19.99 -10.73 -20.75
CA LYS A 42 19.22 -9.58 -20.26
C LYS A 42 20.11 -8.41 -19.85
N THR A 43 21.29 -8.69 -19.34
CA THR A 43 22.28 -7.65 -19.03
C THR A 43 22.80 -7.01 -20.31
N ASP A 44 23.17 -7.83 -21.31
CA ASP A 44 23.67 -7.36 -22.58
C ASP A 44 22.62 -6.53 -23.32
N ASP A 45 21.39 -7.02 -23.40
CA ASP A 45 20.26 -6.31 -24.02
C ASP A 45 20.00 -4.97 -23.33
N PHE A 46 20.06 -4.95 -21.99
CA PHE A 46 19.85 -3.72 -21.22
C PHE A 46 20.95 -2.69 -21.51
N VAL A 47 22.21 -3.09 -21.44
CA VAL A 47 23.34 -2.19 -21.71
C VAL A 47 23.31 -1.70 -23.16
N ALA A 48 23.06 -2.58 -24.13
CA ALA A 48 22.95 -2.19 -25.52
C ALA A 48 21.83 -1.18 -25.79
N ASN A 49 20.68 -1.36 -25.15
CA ASN A 49 19.52 -0.50 -25.38
C ASN A 49 19.59 0.83 -24.64
N TYR A 50 20.25 0.90 -23.45
CA TYR A 50 20.11 2.04 -22.54
C TYR A 50 21.42 2.74 -22.13
N SER A 51 22.61 2.29 -22.64
CA SER A 51 23.89 2.93 -22.31
C SER A 51 23.99 4.40 -22.75
N HIS A 52 23.12 4.82 -23.66
CA HIS A 52 23.02 6.22 -24.11
C HIS A 52 22.33 7.14 -23.07
N GLU A 53 21.64 6.59 -22.06
CA GLU A 53 20.94 7.34 -21.02
C GLU A 53 21.85 7.75 -19.85
N GLY A 54 23.07 7.21 -19.76
CA GLY A 54 24.03 7.55 -18.70
C GLY A 54 25.21 6.57 -18.64
N THR A 55 25.94 6.58 -17.52
CA THR A 55 27.08 5.69 -17.30
C THR A 55 26.59 4.34 -16.76
N ILE A 56 26.36 3.38 -17.65
CA ILE A 56 25.83 2.05 -17.35
C ILE A 56 26.86 0.99 -17.75
N GLY A 57 27.19 0.07 -16.82
CA GLY A 57 28.00 -1.11 -17.09
C GLY A 57 27.27 -2.40 -16.77
N GLY A 58 27.62 -3.49 -17.43
CA GLY A 58 27.02 -4.81 -17.19
C GLY A 58 28.06 -5.84 -16.80
N ALA A 59 27.66 -6.79 -15.95
CA ALA A 59 28.46 -7.94 -15.56
C ALA A 59 27.69 -9.25 -15.77
N HIS A 60 28.42 -10.34 -15.93
CA HIS A 60 27.84 -11.66 -16.17
C HIS A 60 27.95 -12.59 -14.98
N THR A 61 28.81 -12.25 -14.00
CA THR A 61 28.97 -12.99 -12.74
C THR A 61 28.86 -12.07 -11.54
N PRO A 62 28.51 -12.58 -10.34
CA PRO A 62 28.56 -11.80 -9.09
C PRO A 62 29.95 -11.23 -8.81
N GLU A 63 31.02 -11.98 -9.08
CA GLU A 63 32.40 -11.56 -8.87
C GLU A 63 32.76 -10.34 -9.73
N GLU A 64 32.52 -10.42 -11.05
CA GLU A 64 32.72 -9.30 -11.97
C GLU A 64 31.94 -8.07 -11.55
N PHE A 65 30.66 -8.26 -11.20
CA PHE A 65 29.78 -7.18 -10.80
C PHE A 65 30.29 -6.45 -9.55
N VAL A 66 30.67 -7.21 -8.52
CA VAL A 66 31.19 -6.64 -7.27
C VAL A 66 32.51 -5.91 -7.49
N ALA A 67 33.38 -6.44 -8.38
CA ALA A 67 34.65 -5.80 -8.72
C ALA A 67 34.48 -4.46 -9.44
N MET A 68 33.34 -4.24 -10.12
CA MET A 68 33.03 -2.97 -10.79
C MET A 68 32.62 -1.83 -9.84
N LEU A 69 32.32 -2.10 -8.56
CA LEU A 69 31.71 -1.14 -7.67
C LEU A 69 32.72 -0.41 -6.76
N GLU A 70 32.47 0.89 -6.54
CA GLU A 70 33.18 1.70 -5.56
C GLU A 70 32.90 1.20 -4.13
N LYS A 71 33.95 1.20 -3.26
CA LYS A 71 33.81 0.84 -1.83
C LYS A 71 33.54 2.08 -0.97
N PRO A 72 32.68 1.95 0.08
CA PRO A 72 31.84 0.80 0.42
C PRO A 72 30.78 0.59 -0.64
N ARG A 73 30.56 -0.66 -1.04
CA ARG A 73 29.65 -0.99 -2.14
C ARG A 73 28.20 -0.84 -1.73
N LYS A 74 27.36 -0.46 -2.69
CA LYS A 74 25.91 -0.26 -2.53
C LYS A 74 25.19 -1.09 -3.60
N ILE A 75 24.57 -2.19 -3.20
CA ILE A 75 24.01 -3.19 -4.11
C ILE A 75 22.51 -3.39 -3.81
N MET A 76 21.66 -3.07 -4.77
CA MET A 76 20.21 -3.23 -4.65
C MET A 76 19.71 -4.45 -5.43
N PHE A 77 18.95 -5.29 -4.73
CA PHE A 77 18.26 -6.45 -5.31
C PHE A 77 16.81 -6.06 -5.66
N LEU A 78 16.43 -6.27 -6.92
CA LEU A 78 15.05 -6.16 -7.41
C LEU A 78 14.62 -7.52 -7.99
N VAL A 79 14.52 -8.49 -7.10
CA VAL A 79 14.16 -9.87 -7.39
C VAL A 79 12.83 -10.24 -6.71
N LYS A 80 12.32 -11.44 -7.01
CA LYS A 80 11.11 -11.94 -6.35
C LYS A 80 11.37 -12.10 -4.85
N ALA A 81 10.43 -11.64 -4.02
CA ALA A 81 10.48 -11.76 -2.56
C ALA A 81 10.58 -13.22 -2.09
N GLY A 82 11.09 -13.42 -0.87
CA GLY A 82 11.31 -14.73 -0.25
C GLY A 82 12.67 -15.30 -0.60
N GLN A 83 12.76 -16.63 -0.74
CA GLN A 83 14.02 -17.39 -0.97
C GLN A 83 14.93 -16.80 -2.06
N PRO A 84 14.44 -16.26 -3.21
CA PRO A 84 15.32 -15.63 -4.20
C PRO A 84 16.17 -14.46 -3.69
N VAL A 85 15.72 -13.74 -2.66
CA VAL A 85 16.52 -12.68 -2.01
C VAL A 85 17.65 -13.31 -1.20
N ASP A 86 17.35 -14.36 -0.45
CA ASP A 86 18.34 -15.09 0.36
C ASP A 86 19.40 -15.73 -0.52
N ASP A 87 19.00 -16.36 -1.64
CA ASP A 87 19.90 -16.95 -2.64
C ASP A 87 20.84 -15.89 -3.24
N MET A 88 20.34 -14.67 -3.50
CA MET A 88 21.18 -13.57 -3.99
C MET A 88 22.15 -13.10 -2.92
N ILE A 89 21.70 -12.91 -1.68
CA ILE A 89 22.60 -12.54 -0.58
C ILE A 89 23.77 -13.52 -0.50
N GLU A 90 23.48 -14.82 -0.42
CA GLU A 90 24.51 -15.87 -0.30
C GLU A 90 25.45 -15.91 -1.52
N ALA A 91 24.95 -15.67 -2.72
CA ALA A 91 25.75 -15.66 -3.93
C ALA A 91 26.73 -14.47 -4.00
N PHE A 92 26.40 -13.36 -3.35
CA PHE A 92 27.24 -12.16 -3.35
C PHE A 92 28.21 -12.07 -2.17
N LEU A 93 27.84 -12.62 -1.01
CA LEU A 93 28.63 -12.55 0.23
C LEU A 93 30.13 -12.91 0.08
N PRO A 94 30.54 -13.93 -0.72
CA PRO A 94 31.96 -14.27 -0.85
C PRO A 94 32.84 -13.18 -1.47
N TYR A 95 32.26 -12.22 -2.17
CA TYR A 95 32.97 -11.17 -2.90
C TYR A 95 32.90 -9.80 -2.22
N LEU A 96 32.11 -9.69 -1.14
CA LEU A 96 31.87 -8.42 -0.43
C LEU A 96 32.88 -8.20 0.70
N ASP A 97 33.12 -6.94 1.02
CA ASP A 97 33.91 -6.52 2.17
C ASP A 97 32.99 -6.03 3.32
N GLN A 98 33.47 -6.12 4.55
CA GLN A 98 32.78 -5.54 5.70
C GLN A 98 32.51 -4.05 5.48
N GLY A 99 31.30 -3.62 5.84
CA GLY A 99 30.83 -2.25 5.62
C GLY A 99 30.12 -2.02 4.30
N ASP A 100 30.15 -2.99 3.36
CA ASP A 100 29.31 -2.94 2.16
C ASP A 100 27.82 -2.99 2.52
N THR A 101 26.97 -2.35 1.74
CA THR A 101 25.52 -2.25 1.96
C THR A 101 24.75 -3.05 0.92
N LEU A 102 23.96 -4.00 1.38
CA LEU A 102 22.97 -4.71 0.58
C LEU A 102 21.59 -4.10 0.78
N ILE A 103 20.82 -4.00 -0.28
CA ILE A 103 19.53 -3.32 -0.31
C ILE A 103 18.50 -4.26 -0.96
N ASP A 104 17.44 -4.60 -0.23
CA ASP A 104 16.30 -5.31 -0.81
C ASP A 104 15.24 -4.30 -1.23
N GLY A 105 15.09 -4.08 -2.54
CA GLY A 105 14.10 -3.18 -3.14
C GLY A 105 12.82 -3.90 -3.60
N GLY A 106 12.66 -5.18 -3.28
CA GLY A 106 11.47 -5.97 -3.58
C GLY A 106 10.30 -5.66 -2.65
N ASN A 107 9.16 -6.32 -2.90
CA ASN A 107 8.03 -6.31 -1.96
C ASN A 107 8.18 -7.46 -0.96
N SER A 108 9.25 -7.45 -0.18
CA SER A 108 9.54 -8.50 0.79
C SER A 108 8.67 -8.40 2.03
N HIS A 109 8.43 -9.55 2.66
CA HIS A 109 7.75 -9.61 3.96
C HIS A 109 8.69 -9.06 5.03
N TYR A 110 8.23 -8.10 5.83
CA TYR A 110 9.09 -7.38 6.77
C TYR A 110 9.77 -8.27 7.83
N PRO A 111 9.19 -9.41 8.32
CA PRO A 111 9.90 -10.31 9.21
C PRO A 111 11.15 -10.93 8.57
N ASP A 112 11.08 -11.27 7.26
CA ASP A 112 12.25 -11.76 6.53
C ASP A 112 13.33 -10.68 6.47
N THR A 113 12.91 -9.42 6.30
CA THR A 113 13.83 -8.26 6.30
C THR A 113 14.50 -8.08 7.64
N ILE A 114 13.75 -8.18 8.74
CA ILE A 114 14.31 -8.15 10.11
C ILE A 114 15.33 -9.28 10.30
N HIS A 115 15.01 -10.48 9.83
CA HIS A 115 15.92 -11.64 9.90
C HIS A 115 17.21 -11.39 9.10
N ARG A 116 17.08 -10.92 7.85
CA ARG A 116 18.22 -10.60 6.97
C ARG A 116 19.10 -9.50 7.54
N THR A 117 18.50 -8.47 8.14
CA THR A 117 19.23 -7.40 8.82
C THR A 117 20.14 -7.97 9.92
N LYS A 118 19.56 -8.74 10.85
CA LYS A 118 20.32 -9.39 11.93
C LYS A 118 21.42 -10.31 11.43
N TYR A 119 21.14 -11.10 10.41
CA TYR A 119 22.09 -12.02 9.81
C TYR A 119 23.27 -11.30 9.18
N LEU A 120 23.03 -10.28 8.37
CA LEU A 120 24.07 -9.53 7.67
C LEU A 120 24.90 -8.67 8.62
N GLU A 121 24.27 -7.99 9.57
CA GLU A 121 24.97 -7.20 10.59
C GLU A 121 25.88 -8.07 11.45
N SER A 122 25.48 -9.30 11.78
CA SER A 122 26.34 -10.26 12.52
C SER A 122 27.61 -10.63 11.77
N LYS A 123 27.64 -10.42 10.44
CA LYS A 123 28.79 -10.66 9.56
C LYS A 123 29.56 -9.37 9.19
N GLY A 124 29.13 -8.22 9.72
CA GLY A 124 29.77 -6.92 9.48
C GLY A 124 29.28 -6.21 8.21
N PHE A 125 28.21 -6.68 7.58
CA PHE A 125 27.54 -6.02 6.45
C PHE A 125 26.41 -5.12 6.94
N ARG A 126 25.99 -4.17 6.10
CA ARG A 126 24.83 -3.32 6.34
C ARG A 126 23.66 -3.74 5.44
N PHE A 127 22.45 -3.57 5.94
CA PHE A 127 21.26 -3.95 5.17
C PHE A 127 20.16 -2.89 5.24
N LEU A 128 19.48 -2.69 4.12
CA LEU A 128 18.30 -1.85 4.00
C LEU A 128 17.16 -2.62 3.30
N GLY A 129 15.97 -2.56 3.87
CA GLY A 129 14.74 -2.94 3.19
C GLY A 129 14.07 -1.67 2.65
N VAL A 130 13.95 -1.56 1.34
CA VAL A 130 13.43 -0.35 0.70
C VAL A 130 12.14 -0.65 -0.04
N GLY A 131 11.02 -0.14 0.48
CA GLY A 131 9.77 -0.15 -0.27
C GLY A 131 9.87 0.76 -1.49
N VAL A 132 9.62 0.21 -2.68
CA VAL A 132 9.59 0.97 -3.94
C VAL A 132 8.17 0.95 -4.48
N SER A 133 7.61 2.13 -4.75
CA SER A 133 6.26 2.28 -5.31
C SER A 133 6.28 3.10 -6.61
N GLY A 134 5.16 3.10 -7.34
CA GLY A 134 4.99 3.88 -8.58
C GLY A 134 4.81 3.05 -9.84
N GLY A 135 4.90 1.72 -9.74
CA GLY A 135 4.81 0.85 -10.91
C GLY A 135 5.93 1.10 -11.93
N GLU A 136 5.68 0.72 -13.18
CA GLU A 136 6.65 0.85 -14.27
C GLU A 136 7.07 2.29 -14.53
N GLU A 137 6.09 3.18 -14.65
CA GLU A 137 6.30 4.60 -14.93
C GLU A 137 7.00 5.30 -13.77
N GLY A 138 6.53 5.07 -12.54
CA GLY A 138 7.13 5.67 -11.35
C GLY A 138 8.58 5.23 -11.14
N ALA A 139 8.91 3.98 -11.36
CA ALA A 139 10.29 3.50 -11.26
C ALA A 139 11.24 4.25 -12.23
N LEU A 140 10.75 4.63 -13.42
CA LEU A 140 11.51 5.35 -14.42
C LEU A 140 11.59 6.86 -14.17
N ASN A 141 10.48 7.47 -13.75
CA ASN A 141 10.30 8.92 -13.76
C ASN A 141 10.24 9.55 -12.35
N GLY A 142 10.29 8.74 -11.30
CA GLY A 142 10.28 9.19 -9.92
C GLY A 142 9.40 8.28 -9.04
N PRO A 143 9.98 7.25 -8.40
CA PRO A 143 9.27 6.41 -7.45
C PRO A 143 9.10 7.07 -6.10
N SER A 144 8.14 6.60 -5.31
CA SER A 144 8.15 6.77 -3.86
C SER A 144 9.08 5.71 -3.26
N LEU A 145 10.02 6.14 -2.43
CA LEU A 145 11.00 5.28 -1.77
C LEU A 145 10.83 5.32 -0.26
N MET A 146 10.73 4.15 0.36
CA MET A 146 10.51 3.93 1.79
C MET A 146 11.69 3.15 2.38
N PRO A 147 12.88 3.77 2.56
CA PRO A 147 14.05 3.10 3.10
C PRO A 147 13.93 2.89 4.61
N GLY A 148 14.15 1.63 5.03
CA GLY A 148 14.31 1.24 6.43
C GLY A 148 15.52 0.34 6.60
N GLY A 149 16.11 0.32 7.81
CA GLY A 149 17.28 -0.47 8.12
C GLY A 149 18.42 0.38 8.68
N ASN A 150 19.66 0.11 8.31
CA ASN A 150 20.82 0.83 8.84
C ASN A 150 20.81 2.31 8.43
N GLU A 151 20.62 3.22 9.39
CA GLU A 151 20.48 4.66 9.15
C GLU A 151 21.75 5.29 8.54
N ALA A 152 22.96 4.83 8.95
CA ALA A 152 24.19 5.34 8.38
C ALA A 152 24.31 5.01 6.89
N SER A 153 23.86 3.81 6.48
CA SER A 153 23.80 3.44 5.07
C SER A 153 22.74 4.24 4.30
N TYR A 154 21.59 4.52 4.92
CA TYR A 154 20.61 5.41 4.31
C TYR A 154 21.22 6.79 4.05
N ASN A 155 21.93 7.39 5.01
CA ASN A 155 22.55 8.70 4.85
C ASN A 155 23.56 8.73 3.70
N GLU A 156 24.30 7.64 3.48
CA GLU A 156 25.24 7.51 2.33
C GLU A 156 24.48 7.32 0.99
N LEU A 157 23.26 6.78 1.01
CA LEU A 157 22.42 6.55 -0.17
C LEU A 157 21.44 7.70 -0.46
N ALA A 158 21.19 8.55 0.53
CA ALA A 158 20.23 9.66 0.42
C ALA A 158 20.44 10.54 -0.82
N PRO A 159 21.69 10.90 -1.22
CA PRO A 159 21.88 11.69 -2.45
C PRO A 159 21.36 10.99 -3.72
N ILE A 160 21.48 9.66 -3.81
CA ILE A 160 20.92 8.88 -4.94
C ILE A 160 19.42 8.78 -4.80
N PHE A 161 18.92 8.30 -3.67
CA PHE A 161 17.50 8.03 -3.46
C PHE A 161 16.61 9.28 -3.55
N THR A 162 17.05 10.39 -2.98
CA THR A 162 16.29 11.64 -3.06
C THR A 162 16.29 12.24 -4.46
N SER A 163 17.37 12.06 -5.24
CA SER A 163 17.43 12.53 -6.63
C SER A 163 16.48 11.76 -7.54
N ILE A 164 16.40 10.44 -7.40
CA ILE A 164 15.60 9.57 -8.27
C ILE A 164 14.14 9.47 -7.84
N ALA A 165 13.80 9.88 -6.62
CA ALA A 165 12.43 9.86 -6.11
C ALA A 165 11.55 10.91 -6.79
N ALA A 166 10.24 10.70 -6.75
CA ALA A 166 9.27 11.70 -7.19
C ALA A 166 9.48 13.01 -6.42
N GLN A 167 9.49 14.14 -7.14
CA GLN A 167 9.62 15.48 -6.57
C GLN A 167 8.24 16.11 -6.42
N VAL A 168 7.91 16.56 -5.22
CA VAL A 168 6.71 17.34 -4.92
C VAL A 168 7.10 18.69 -4.31
N ALA A 169 6.14 19.59 -4.12
CA ALA A 169 6.44 20.96 -3.66
C ALA A 169 7.29 21.01 -2.37
N ASP A 170 7.12 20.04 -1.46
CA ASP A 170 7.80 20.00 -0.16
C ASP A 170 9.06 19.12 -0.15
N GLY A 171 9.49 18.62 -1.30
CA GLY A 171 10.69 17.80 -1.43
C GLY A 171 10.49 16.42 -2.05
N PRO A 172 11.54 15.58 -2.01
CA PRO A 172 11.48 14.26 -2.61
C PRO A 172 10.58 13.30 -1.82
N CYS A 173 9.86 12.42 -2.52
CA CYS A 173 9.09 11.34 -1.91
C CYS A 173 10.02 10.18 -1.48
N CYS A 174 10.99 10.51 -0.62
CA CYS A 174 11.97 9.61 -0.05
C CYS A 174 12.40 10.11 1.33
N THR A 175 12.14 9.34 2.37
CA THR A 175 12.66 9.60 3.72
C THR A 175 12.91 8.29 4.46
N TYR A 176 13.82 8.30 5.42
CA TYR A 176 14.07 7.17 6.30
C TYR A 176 12.84 6.92 7.18
N VAL A 177 12.38 5.65 7.22
CA VAL A 177 11.15 5.28 7.93
C VAL A 177 11.40 4.40 9.16
N GLY A 178 12.63 4.22 9.58
CA GLY A 178 12.99 3.47 10.79
C GLY A 178 13.89 2.27 10.54
N ASP A 179 14.23 1.58 11.61
CA ASP A 179 15.20 0.49 11.60
C ASP A 179 14.68 -0.78 10.93
N ASN A 180 15.60 -1.66 10.60
CA ASN A 180 15.43 -3.03 10.12
C ASN A 180 14.25 -3.20 9.12
N GLY A 181 13.13 -3.81 9.51
CA GLY A 181 11.98 -4.11 8.64
C GLY A 181 11.03 -2.95 8.33
N ALA A 182 11.24 -1.75 8.90
CA ALA A 182 10.30 -0.63 8.82
C ALA A 182 9.95 -0.21 7.38
N GLY A 183 10.93 -0.17 6.48
CA GLY A 183 10.69 0.19 5.07
C GLY A 183 9.71 -0.73 4.35
N HIS A 184 9.90 -2.03 4.48
CA HIS A 184 8.99 -3.02 3.92
C HIS A 184 7.63 -3.06 4.64
N TYR A 185 7.59 -2.79 5.95
CA TYR A 185 6.35 -2.68 6.69
C TYR A 185 5.49 -1.51 6.20
N VAL A 186 6.08 -0.33 6.11
CA VAL A 186 5.39 0.87 5.59
C VAL A 186 4.89 0.62 4.15
N LYS A 187 5.70 -0.04 3.32
CA LYS A 187 5.29 -0.43 1.96
C LYS A 187 4.18 -1.48 1.95
N MET A 188 4.20 -2.44 2.86
CA MET A 188 3.14 -3.44 3.01
C MET A 188 1.80 -2.78 3.35
N VAL A 189 1.79 -1.87 4.32
CA VAL A 189 0.58 -1.13 4.72
C VAL A 189 0.10 -0.18 3.61
N HIS A 190 1.03 0.50 2.93
CA HIS A 190 0.70 1.25 1.71
C HIS A 190 -0.10 0.38 0.73
N ASN A 191 0.34 -0.84 0.47
CA ASN A 191 -0.39 -1.75 -0.42
C ASN A 191 -1.74 -2.20 0.18
N GLY A 192 -1.84 -2.32 1.50
CA GLY A 192 -3.12 -2.58 2.16
C GLY A 192 -4.13 -1.45 1.92
N ILE A 193 -3.71 -0.20 2.08
CA ILE A 193 -4.52 0.99 1.76
C ILE A 193 -4.90 0.99 0.27
N GLU A 194 -3.97 0.67 -0.62
CA GLU A 194 -4.22 0.54 -2.06
C GLU A 194 -5.35 -0.46 -2.35
N TYR A 195 -5.36 -1.61 -1.67
CA TYR A 195 -6.44 -2.59 -1.80
C TYR A 195 -7.78 -2.02 -1.34
N GLY A 196 -7.79 -1.31 -0.20
CA GLY A 196 -8.98 -0.60 0.29
C GLY A 196 -9.50 0.41 -0.73
N ASP A 197 -8.64 1.28 -1.22
CA ASP A 197 -8.99 2.30 -2.21
C ASP A 197 -9.56 1.71 -3.51
N MET A 198 -8.89 0.68 -4.05
CA MET A 198 -9.35 0.01 -5.28
C MET A 198 -10.71 -0.65 -5.08
N GLN A 199 -10.95 -1.27 -3.92
CA GLN A 199 -12.23 -1.89 -3.61
C GLN A 199 -13.34 -0.85 -3.47
N LEU A 200 -13.11 0.25 -2.75
CA LEU A 200 -14.05 1.35 -2.59
C LEU A 200 -14.44 1.99 -3.93
N ILE A 201 -13.44 2.22 -4.81
CA ILE A 201 -13.68 2.73 -6.17
C ILE A 201 -14.51 1.73 -6.99
N SER A 202 -14.20 0.43 -6.88
CA SER A 202 -14.93 -0.62 -7.58
C SER A 202 -16.38 -0.72 -7.10
N GLU A 203 -16.64 -0.53 -5.80
CA GLU A 203 -18.00 -0.50 -5.25
C GLU A 203 -18.78 0.74 -5.74
N ALA A 204 -18.13 1.91 -5.79
CA ALA A 204 -18.72 3.11 -6.38
C ALA A 204 -19.05 2.91 -7.86
N TYR A 205 -18.13 2.34 -8.65
CA TYR A 205 -18.37 1.94 -10.04
C TYR A 205 -19.59 1.02 -10.15
N PHE A 206 -19.64 -0.05 -9.34
CA PHE A 206 -20.68 -1.06 -9.43
C PHE A 206 -22.06 -0.49 -9.06
N MET A 207 -22.14 0.39 -8.07
CA MET A 207 -23.38 1.11 -7.76
C MET A 207 -23.85 1.98 -8.94
N MET A 208 -22.97 2.74 -9.58
CA MET A 208 -23.32 3.56 -10.74
C MET A 208 -23.75 2.69 -11.93
N LYS A 209 -23.06 1.58 -12.14
CA LYS A 209 -23.34 0.63 -13.24
C LYS A 209 -24.65 -0.11 -13.04
N GLU A 210 -24.80 -0.83 -11.94
CA GLU A 210 -25.88 -1.77 -11.71
C GLU A 210 -27.13 -1.10 -11.14
N LEU A 211 -26.99 -0.15 -10.22
CA LEU A 211 -28.12 0.50 -9.57
C LEU A 211 -28.64 1.68 -10.38
N LEU A 212 -27.75 2.52 -10.92
CA LEU A 212 -28.15 3.71 -11.68
C LEU A 212 -28.26 3.47 -13.20
N ARG A 213 -27.78 2.31 -13.68
CA ARG A 213 -27.78 1.95 -15.11
C ARG A 213 -27.05 2.97 -15.97
N MET A 214 -25.96 3.50 -15.48
CA MET A 214 -25.10 4.42 -16.21
C MET A 214 -24.21 3.65 -17.20
N SER A 215 -23.95 4.25 -18.34
CA SER A 215 -22.93 3.75 -19.28
C SER A 215 -21.52 3.96 -18.73
N ASP A 216 -20.55 3.17 -19.25
CA ASP A 216 -19.15 3.31 -18.83
C ASP A 216 -18.58 4.69 -19.16
N ASP A 217 -19.01 5.30 -20.25
CA ASP A 217 -18.63 6.66 -20.63
C ASP A 217 -19.13 7.70 -19.59
N GLU A 218 -20.40 7.59 -19.17
CA GLU A 218 -20.96 8.47 -18.12
C GLU A 218 -20.24 8.27 -16.78
N ILE A 219 -19.96 7.02 -16.41
CA ILE A 219 -19.19 6.71 -15.18
C ILE A 219 -17.79 7.29 -15.28
N GLY A 220 -17.13 7.18 -16.43
CA GLY A 220 -15.83 7.79 -16.68
C GLY A 220 -15.85 9.31 -16.51
N ASP A 221 -16.92 9.99 -16.97
CA ASP A 221 -17.11 11.44 -16.79
C ASP A 221 -17.32 11.81 -15.32
N VAL A 222 -18.05 10.98 -14.55
CA VAL A 222 -18.22 11.18 -13.11
C VAL A 222 -16.87 11.09 -12.40
N PHE A 223 -16.08 10.04 -12.65
CA PHE A 223 -14.76 9.92 -12.04
C PHE A 223 -13.81 11.05 -12.47
N ALA A 224 -13.83 11.46 -13.73
CA ALA A 224 -13.05 12.61 -14.20
C ALA A 224 -13.42 13.90 -13.45
N LYS A 225 -14.71 14.15 -13.23
CA LYS A 225 -15.21 15.26 -12.43
C LYS A 225 -14.76 15.15 -10.96
N TRP A 226 -14.85 13.98 -10.36
CA TRP A 226 -14.44 13.76 -8.98
C TRP A 226 -12.94 13.96 -8.79
N ASN A 227 -12.14 13.70 -9.81
CA ASN A 227 -10.68 13.89 -9.78
C ASN A 227 -10.26 15.38 -9.82
N THR A 228 -11.19 16.33 -9.93
CA THR A 228 -10.91 17.77 -9.82
C THR A 228 -11.22 18.34 -8.44
N GLY A 229 -11.54 17.50 -7.46
CA GLY A 229 -11.97 17.91 -6.13
C GLY A 229 -11.41 17.04 -5.00
N LEU A 230 -12.23 16.78 -3.99
CA LEU A 230 -11.83 16.04 -2.77
C LEU A 230 -11.30 14.63 -3.03
N LEU A 231 -11.69 14.01 -4.14
CA LEU A 231 -11.28 12.66 -4.54
C LEU A 231 -10.09 12.64 -5.51
N ASP A 232 -9.45 13.80 -5.78
CA ASP A 232 -8.26 13.85 -6.63
C ASP A 232 -7.22 12.85 -6.14
N SER A 233 -6.96 11.85 -6.99
CA SER A 233 -6.00 10.79 -6.71
C SER A 233 -5.64 10.02 -7.99
N TYR A 234 -4.47 9.37 -7.97
CA TYR A 234 -4.02 8.56 -9.09
C TYR A 234 -5.02 7.46 -9.48
N LEU A 235 -5.60 6.75 -8.49
CA LEU A 235 -6.56 5.67 -8.77
C LEU A 235 -7.87 6.19 -9.37
N ILE A 236 -8.37 7.35 -8.97
CA ILE A 236 -9.54 7.99 -9.58
C ILE A 236 -9.22 8.45 -11.00
N GLU A 237 -8.04 9.04 -11.22
CA GLU A 237 -7.56 9.45 -12.53
C GLU A 237 -7.54 8.27 -13.51
N ILE A 238 -6.86 7.17 -13.16
CA ILE A 238 -6.77 6.02 -14.05
C ILE A 238 -8.12 5.32 -14.23
N THR A 239 -9.00 5.32 -13.21
CA THR A 239 -10.36 4.78 -13.34
C THR A 239 -11.13 5.54 -14.41
N SER A 240 -11.10 6.87 -14.41
CA SER A 240 -11.75 7.68 -15.45
C SER A 240 -11.26 7.33 -16.86
N LYS A 241 -9.96 7.06 -17.01
CA LYS A 241 -9.34 6.66 -18.27
C LYS A 241 -9.74 5.25 -18.70
N ILE A 242 -9.72 4.29 -17.75
CA ILE A 242 -10.13 2.90 -17.99
C ILE A 242 -11.54 2.82 -18.52
N MET A 243 -12.48 3.60 -17.97
CA MET A 243 -13.87 3.64 -18.40
C MET A 243 -14.05 4.10 -19.87
N LYS A 244 -13.11 4.87 -20.41
CA LYS A 244 -13.16 5.41 -21.78
C LYS A 244 -12.54 4.50 -22.83
N VAL A 245 -11.79 3.45 -22.42
CA VAL A 245 -11.14 2.56 -23.39
C VAL A 245 -12.14 1.63 -24.03
N LYS A 246 -12.11 1.58 -25.35
CA LYS A 246 -12.92 0.68 -26.17
C LYS A 246 -12.06 -0.42 -26.79
N ASP A 247 -12.62 -1.61 -26.90
CA ASP A 247 -12.03 -2.69 -27.68
C ASP A 247 -12.23 -2.48 -29.18
N THR A 248 -11.63 -3.30 -29.99
CA THR A 248 -11.69 -3.24 -31.47
C THR A 248 -13.10 -3.28 -32.06
N ASP A 249 -14.07 -3.85 -31.34
CA ASP A 249 -15.48 -3.90 -31.73
C ASP A 249 -16.32 -2.73 -31.21
N GLY A 250 -15.69 -1.74 -30.53
CA GLY A 250 -16.36 -0.56 -29.96
C GLY A 250 -16.99 -0.79 -28.58
N THR A 251 -16.95 -2.02 -28.06
CA THR A 251 -17.42 -2.31 -26.69
C THR A 251 -16.43 -1.76 -25.66
N PRO A 252 -16.88 -1.22 -24.50
CA PRO A 252 -15.98 -0.85 -23.43
C PRO A 252 -15.08 -2.02 -23.01
N LEU A 253 -13.76 -1.79 -22.99
CA LEU A 253 -12.81 -2.87 -22.67
C LEU A 253 -13.02 -3.44 -21.27
N VAL A 254 -13.45 -2.61 -20.31
CA VAL A 254 -13.72 -3.03 -18.93
C VAL A 254 -14.79 -4.13 -18.85
N GLU A 255 -15.77 -4.14 -19.76
CA GLU A 255 -16.82 -5.17 -19.86
C GLU A 255 -16.28 -6.55 -20.26
N LYS A 256 -15.10 -6.58 -20.90
CA LYS A 256 -14.44 -7.82 -21.34
C LYS A 256 -13.41 -8.34 -20.35
N ILE A 257 -13.09 -7.57 -19.34
CA ILE A 257 -12.16 -8.00 -18.30
C ILE A 257 -12.88 -8.98 -17.36
N LEU A 258 -12.28 -10.15 -17.17
CA LEU A 258 -12.81 -11.13 -16.22
C LEU A 258 -12.84 -10.54 -14.80
N ASP A 259 -13.99 -10.58 -14.14
CA ASP A 259 -14.22 -10.09 -12.79
C ASP A 259 -13.55 -10.95 -11.69
N LYS A 260 -12.23 -11.14 -11.82
CA LYS A 260 -11.37 -11.88 -10.91
C LYS A 260 -10.12 -11.06 -10.61
N ALA A 261 -10.04 -10.50 -9.42
CA ALA A 261 -8.93 -9.67 -9.00
C ALA A 261 -7.78 -10.51 -8.43
N GLY A 262 -6.58 -10.35 -9.02
CA GLY A 262 -5.35 -10.99 -8.52
C GLY A 262 -4.77 -10.27 -7.30
N GLN A 263 -3.90 -10.98 -6.55
CA GLN A 263 -3.14 -10.41 -5.45
C GLN A 263 -1.75 -11.06 -5.33
N LYS A 264 -0.78 -10.32 -4.78
CA LYS A 264 0.60 -10.80 -4.55
C LYS A 264 0.93 -11.03 -3.07
N GLY A 265 -0.05 -10.90 -2.16
CA GLY A 265 0.08 -11.23 -0.74
C GLY A 265 0.22 -10.03 0.21
N THR A 266 0.61 -8.83 -0.25
CA THR A 266 0.84 -7.68 0.63
C THR A 266 -0.42 -7.22 1.39
N GLY A 267 -1.58 -7.21 0.75
CA GLY A 267 -2.86 -6.92 1.43
C GLY A 267 -3.23 -7.98 2.48
N LYS A 268 -2.96 -9.25 2.18
CA LYS A 268 -3.11 -10.35 3.13
C LYS A 268 -2.21 -10.14 4.36
N TRP A 269 -0.94 -9.84 4.16
CA TRP A 269 -0.01 -9.59 5.26
C TRP A 269 -0.44 -8.39 6.10
N THR A 270 -0.91 -7.30 5.48
CA THR A 270 -1.47 -6.16 6.21
C THR A 270 -2.63 -6.57 7.10
N SER A 271 -3.54 -7.41 6.59
CA SER A 271 -4.69 -7.90 7.36
C SER A 271 -4.27 -8.81 8.51
N GLN A 272 -3.27 -9.68 8.31
CA GLN A 272 -2.69 -10.51 9.36
C GLN A 272 -2.07 -9.65 10.48
N GLU A 273 -1.30 -8.65 10.12
CA GLU A 273 -0.71 -7.70 11.08
C GLU A 273 -1.77 -6.94 11.90
N GLY A 274 -2.88 -6.55 11.27
CA GLY A 274 -4.00 -5.96 11.99
C GLY A 274 -4.55 -6.88 13.09
N LEU A 275 -4.64 -8.18 12.81
CA LEU A 275 -5.05 -9.19 13.78
C LEU A 275 -3.98 -9.44 14.85
N ASP A 276 -2.73 -9.57 14.45
CA ASP A 276 -1.60 -9.88 15.35
C ASP A 276 -1.34 -8.73 16.34
N LEU A 277 -1.44 -7.48 15.89
CA LEU A 277 -1.28 -6.29 16.72
C LEU A 277 -2.58 -5.81 17.38
N GLY A 278 -3.72 -6.47 17.14
CA GLY A 278 -5.02 -6.07 17.68
C GLY A 278 -5.51 -4.72 17.17
N VAL A 279 -5.14 -4.31 15.96
CA VAL A 279 -5.54 -3.05 15.34
C VAL A 279 -6.69 -3.30 14.37
N PRO A 280 -7.89 -2.71 14.57
CA PRO A 280 -8.99 -2.91 13.65
C PRO A 280 -8.77 -2.18 12.33
N ILE A 281 -8.65 -2.95 11.25
CA ILE A 281 -8.49 -2.46 9.87
C ILE A 281 -9.53 -3.09 8.92
N PRO A 282 -10.83 -3.04 9.27
CA PRO A 282 -11.86 -3.79 8.56
C PRO A 282 -12.00 -3.39 7.09
N THR A 283 -11.82 -2.14 6.71
CA THR A 283 -11.88 -1.71 5.30
C THR A 283 -10.82 -2.40 4.44
N ILE A 284 -9.59 -2.49 4.94
CA ILE A 284 -8.47 -3.13 4.26
C ILE A 284 -8.70 -4.65 4.20
N ALA A 285 -9.15 -5.24 5.30
CA ALA A 285 -9.43 -6.67 5.38
C ALA A 285 -10.57 -7.09 4.43
N GLU A 286 -11.67 -6.32 4.37
CA GLU A 286 -12.77 -6.57 3.44
C GLU A 286 -12.34 -6.47 1.97
N ALA A 287 -11.44 -5.57 1.62
CA ALA A 287 -10.88 -5.51 0.28
C ALA A 287 -10.12 -6.80 -0.09
N VAL A 288 -9.44 -7.43 0.86
CA VAL A 288 -8.77 -8.74 0.65
C VAL A 288 -9.81 -9.85 0.48
N PHE A 289 -10.85 -9.88 1.32
CA PHE A 289 -11.93 -10.87 1.21
C PHE A 289 -12.75 -10.68 -0.08
N ALA A 290 -13.02 -9.45 -0.52
CA ALA A 290 -13.68 -9.19 -1.79
C ALA A 290 -12.88 -9.74 -2.98
N ARG A 291 -11.54 -9.60 -2.98
CA ARG A 291 -10.67 -10.24 -3.99
C ARG A 291 -10.74 -11.77 -3.92
N ALA A 292 -10.76 -12.34 -2.71
CA ALA A 292 -10.92 -13.78 -2.53
C ALA A 292 -12.28 -14.24 -3.09
N MET A 293 -13.37 -13.54 -2.77
CA MET A 293 -14.72 -13.82 -3.31
C MET A 293 -14.75 -13.72 -4.85
N SER A 294 -14.05 -12.75 -5.44
CA SER A 294 -13.98 -12.62 -6.89
C SER A 294 -13.37 -13.86 -7.58
N ALA A 295 -12.48 -14.57 -6.90
CA ALA A 295 -11.86 -15.78 -7.42
C ALA A 295 -12.83 -16.98 -7.56
N TYR A 296 -13.94 -16.99 -6.84
CA TYR A 296 -14.99 -18.03 -6.93
C TYR A 296 -15.93 -17.84 -8.14
N LYS A 297 -15.43 -17.32 -9.28
CA LYS A 297 -16.25 -16.98 -10.44
C LYS A 297 -17.20 -18.10 -10.89
N SER A 298 -16.71 -19.31 -11.06
CA SER A 298 -17.53 -20.44 -11.49
C SER A 298 -18.65 -20.80 -10.50
N GLU A 299 -18.34 -20.72 -9.20
CA GLU A 299 -19.32 -20.99 -8.15
C GLU A 299 -20.36 -19.87 -8.07
N ARG A 300 -19.95 -18.60 -8.19
CA ARG A 300 -20.88 -17.45 -8.22
C ARG A 300 -21.87 -17.52 -9.39
N VAL A 301 -21.42 -17.96 -10.57
CA VAL A 301 -22.29 -18.18 -11.74
C VAL A 301 -23.31 -19.28 -11.48
N LEU A 302 -22.95 -20.33 -10.75
CA LEU A 302 -23.90 -21.39 -10.36
C LEU A 302 -24.86 -20.94 -9.25
N ALA A 303 -24.42 -20.06 -8.36
CA ALA A 303 -25.23 -19.55 -7.25
C ALA A 303 -26.27 -18.53 -7.70
N GLU A 304 -25.98 -17.73 -8.71
CA GLU A 304 -26.81 -16.62 -9.18
C GLU A 304 -28.28 -17.03 -9.47
N PRO A 305 -28.58 -18.10 -10.21
CA PRO A 305 -29.98 -18.53 -10.45
C PRO A 305 -30.63 -19.21 -9.24
N VAL A 306 -29.86 -19.58 -8.21
CA VAL A 306 -30.34 -20.32 -7.02
C VAL A 306 -30.65 -19.38 -5.86
N LEU A 307 -29.82 -18.35 -5.67
CA LEU A 307 -29.92 -17.40 -4.57
C LEU A 307 -30.60 -16.12 -5.05
N ALA A 308 -31.93 -16.07 -4.93
CA ALA A 308 -32.70 -14.89 -5.35
C ALA A 308 -32.33 -13.65 -4.54
N GLY A 309 -32.15 -12.53 -5.22
CA GLY A 309 -31.94 -11.20 -4.64
C GLY A 309 -33.14 -10.26 -4.87
N PRO A 310 -33.03 -8.98 -4.46
CA PRO A 310 -34.02 -7.96 -4.77
C PRO A 310 -34.22 -7.79 -6.28
N THR A 311 -35.46 -7.60 -6.69
CA THR A 311 -35.84 -7.38 -8.10
C THR A 311 -36.30 -5.94 -8.38
N GLU A 312 -36.35 -5.12 -7.35
CA GLU A 312 -36.74 -3.72 -7.46
C GLU A 312 -35.72 -2.93 -8.31
N VAL A 313 -36.22 -1.97 -9.07
CA VAL A 313 -35.40 -1.03 -9.85
C VAL A 313 -35.34 0.31 -9.09
N PHE A 314 -34.18 0.95 -9.10
CA PHE A 314 -34.06 2.27 -8.50
C PHE A 314 -34.80 3.32 -9.33
N GLU A 315 -35.75 3.99 -8.72
CA GLU A 315 -36.58 5.04 -9.33
C GLU A 315 -36.33 6.44 -8.72
N GLY A 316 -35.32 6.55 -7.82
CA GLY A 316 -34.99 7.78 -7.13
C GLY A 316 -34.20 8.77 -8.00
N ASN A 317 -33.80 9.88 -7.39
CA ASN A 317 -32.96 10.88 -8.04
C ASN A 317 -31.54 10.34 -8.23
N LYS A 318 -31.13 10.11 -9.47
CA LYS A 318 -29.80 9.57 -9.83
C LYS A 318 -28.67 10.52 -9.43
N GLU A 319 -28.82 11.81 -9.65
CA GLU A 319 -27.80 12.81 -9.33
C GLU A 319 -27.56 12.88 -7.81
N ALA A 320 -28.61 12.84 -7.00
CA ALA A 320 -28.52 12.79 -5.55
C ALA A 320 -27.81 11.53 -5.07
N LEU A 321 -28.04 10.37 -5.71
CA LEU A 321 -27.36 9.14 -5.35
C LEU A 321 -25.89 9.13 -5.81
N VAL A 322 -25.56 9.70 -6.96
CA VAL A 322 -24.16 9.91 -7.38
C VAL A 322 -23.41 10.79 -6.37
N ASP A 323 -24.04 11.82 -5.85
CA ASP A 323 -23.45 12.67 -4.80
C ASP A 323 -23.33 11.95 -3.45
N ALA A 324 -24.27 11.06 -3.13
CA ALA A 324 -24.16 10.19 -1.95
C ALA A 324 -23.03 9.18 -2.09
N ILE A 325 -22.82 8.59 -3.27
CA ILE A 325 -21.70 7.68 -3.58
C ILE A 325 -20.36 8.43 -3.48
N HIS A 326 -20.28 9.67 -3.98
CA HIS A 326 -19.09 10.54 -3.81
C HIS A 326 -18.75 10.71 -2.34
N SER A 327 -19.75 11.05 -1.52
CA SER A 327 -19.56 11.25 -0.08
C SER A 327 -19.16 9.95 0.63
N ALA A 328 -19.74 8.82 0.24
CA ALA A 328 -19.39 7.50 0.74
C ALA A 328 -17.93 7.15 0.41
N LEU A 329 -17.51 7.39 -0.83
CA LEU A 329 -16.15 7.11 -1.28
C LEU A 329 -15.13 7.96 -0.52
N TYR A 330 -15.37 9.27 -0.39
CA TYR A 330 -14.46 10.17 0.32
C TYR A 330 -14.32 9.81 1.81
N ALA A 331 -15.42 9.63 2.51
CA ALA A 331 -15.42 9.25 3.93
C ALA A 331 -14.76 7.88 4.16
N SER A 332 -15.05 6.90 3.32
CA SER A 332 -14.44 5.57 3.42
C SER A 332 -12.94 5.56 3.11
N LYS A 333 -12.48 6.39 2.16
CA LYS A 333 -11.04 6.58 1.91
C LYS A 333 -10.35 7.15 3.16
N ILE A 334 -10.92 8.16 3.82
CA ILE A 334 -10.39 8.68 5.10
C ILE A 334 -10.25 7.55 6.12
N CYS A 335 -11.26 6.69 6.28
CA CYS A 335 -11.20 5.55 7.20
C CYS A 335 -10.10 4.55 6.81
N SER A 336 -9.94 4.24 5.52
CA SER A 336 -8.90 3.32 5.02
C SER A 336 -7.49 3.81 5.38
N TYR A 337 -7.22 5.11 5.15
CA TYR A 337 -5.94 5.70 5.53
C TYR A 337 -5.77 5.77 7.06
N ALA A 338 -6.82 6.16 7.79
CA ALA A 338 -6.78 6.17 9.26
C ALA A 338 -6.43 4.79 9.84
N GLN A 339 -6.98 3.71 9.29
CA GLN A 339 -6.67 2.34 9.65
C GLN A 339 -5.21 2.00 9.36
N GLY A 340 -4.70 2.36 8.18
CA GLY A 340 -3.31 2.13 7.80
C GLY A 340 -2.33 2.87 8.70
N PHE A 341 -2.56 4.15 8.98
CA PHE A 341 -1.72 4.93 9.90
C PHE A 341 -1.77 4.40 11.34
N ALA A 342 -2.94 3.98 11.82
CA ALA A 342 -3.08 3.35 13.13
C ALA A 342 -2.27 2.05 13.23
N LEU A 343 -2.29 1.24 12.16
CA LEU A 343 -1.51 0.00 12.10
C LEU A 343 -0.01 0.27 12.13
N ILE A 344 0.48 1.24 11.35
CA ILE A 344 1.90 1.63 11.35
C ILE A 344 2.30 2.18 12.73
N LYS A 345 1.43 2.97 13.39
CA LYS A 345 1.69 3.49 14.74
C LYS A 345 1.82 2.35 15.77
N ALA A 346 0.95 1.36 15.71
CA ALA A 346 1.04 0.18 16.58
C ALA A 346 2.32 -0.61 16.34
N ALA A 347 2.68 -0.85 15.08
CA ALA A 347 3.93 -1.52 14.72
C ALA A 347 5.18 -0.73 15.13
N ALA A 348 5.17 0.59 14.97
CA ALA A 348 6.27 1.45 15.41
C ALA A 348 6.54 1.30 16.91
N LYS A 349 5.46 1.18 17.72
CA LYS A 349 5.57 0.92 19.15
C LYS A 349 6.06 -0.50 19.45
N GLU A 350 5.52 -1.51 18.77
CA GLU A 350 5.88 -2.93 18.98
C GLU A 350 7.35 -3.21 18.63
N TYR A 351 7.81 -2.67 17.51
CA TYR A 351 9.17 -2.91 16.99
C TYR A 351 10.19 -1.82 17.37
N ASN A 352 9.80 -0.83 18.17
CA ASN A 352 10.62 0.33 18.55
C ASN A 352 11.15 1.13 17.36
N TRP A 353 10.34 1.32 16.32
CA TRP A 353 10.70 2.16 15.19
C TRP A 353 10.37 3.64 15.48
N ASN A 354 11.34 4.51 15.25
CA ASN A 354 11.14 5.95 15.36
C ASN A 354 10.67 6.53 14.02
N ILE A 355 9.33 6.46 13.77
CA ILE A 355 8.73 6.92 12.52
C ILE A 355 8.16 8.33 12.70
N ASN A 356 8.58 9.27 11.84
CA ASN A 356 7.91 10.55 11.69
C ASN A 356 6.71 10.39 10.74
N PHE A 357 5.49 10.41 11.27
CA PHE A 357 4.28 10.17 10.48
C PHE A 357 3.96 11.30 9.50
N GLY A 358 4.36 12.55 9.81
CA GLY A 358 4.22 13.67 8.89
C GLY A 358 5.11 13.50 7.65
N ASP A 359 6.38 13.15 7.87
CA ASP A 359 7.31 12.87 6.76
C ASP A 359 6.93 11.60 6.00
N MET A 360 6.39 10.58 6.70
CA MET A 360 5.89 9.37 6.07
C MET A 360 4.70 9.67 5.13
N ALA A 361 3.79 10.56 5.50
CA ALA A 361 2.71 10.99 4.62
C ALA A 361 3.22 11.65 3.33
N LEU A 362 4.36 12.37 3.41
CA LEU A 362 5.02 12.96 2.25
C LEU A 362 5.45 11.92 1.22
N LEU A 363 5.88 10.73 1.66
CA LEU A 363 6.31 9.66 0.74
C LEU A 363 5.25 9.27 -0.28
N TRP A 364 3.98 9.34 0.11
CA TRP A 364 2.86 8.88 -0.71
C TRP A 364 2.22 9.98 -1.58
N ARG A 365 2.73 11.21 -1.52
CA ARG A 365 2.21 12.35 -2.30
C ARG A 365 2.59 12.31 -3.79
N GLY A 366 3.62 11.59 -4.16
CA GLY A 366 4.07 11.42 -5.54
C GLY A 366 4.71 10.05 -5.76
N GLY A 367 4.79 9.62 -7.02
CA GLY A 367 5.48 8.39 -7.39
C GLY A 367 4.91 7.12 -6.75
N CYS A 368 3.64 7.09 -6.34
CA CYS A 368 3.02 5.92 -5.77
C CYS A 368 1.55 5.77 -6.19
N ILE A 369 1.01 4.57 -6.01
CA ILE A 369 -0.35 4.20 -6.45
C ILE A 369 -1.43 4.88 -5.60
N ILE A 370 -1.17 5.16 -4.32
CA ILE A 370 -2.15 5.77 -3.40
C ILE A 370 -2.04 7.30 -3.31
N ARG A 371 -1.34 7.95 -4.24
CA ARG A 371 -1.29 9.41 -4.32
C ARG A 371 -2.70 10.02 -4.30
N ALA A 372 -2.96 10.91 -3.35
CA ALA A 372 -4.26 11.57 -3.16
C ALA A 372 -4.07 13.00 -2.60
N ALA A 373 -5.00 13.90 -2.92
CA ALA A 373 -4.93 15.31 -2.49
C ALA A 373 -4.84 15.45 -0.97
N PHE A 374 -5.63 14.70 -0.20
CA PHE A 374 -5.68 14.81 1.26
C PHE A 374 -4.44 14.26 2.01
N LEU A 375 -3.43 13.72 1.32
CA LEU A 375 -2.15 13.37 1.95
C LEU A 375 -1.41 14.59 2.52
N GLU A 376 -1.62 15.77 1.92
CA GLU A 376 -1.16 17.04 2.48
C GLU A 376 -1.80 17.33 3.84
N ASP A 377 -3.09 17.06 3.98
CA ASP A 377 -3.81 17.27 5.23
C ASP A 377 -3.44 16.22 6.27
N ILE A 378 -3.12 14.98 5.87
CA ILE A 378 -2.52 13.97 6.77
C ILE A 378 -1.17 14.45 7.30
N LYS A 379 -0.30 14.98 6.43
CA LYS A 379 0.99 15.55 6.84
C LYS A 379 0.78 16.66 7.88
N LYS A 380 -0.13 17.60 7.62
CA LYS A 380 -0.46 18.69 8.56
C LYS A 380 -0.97 18.15 9.89
N ALA A 381 -1.87 17.17 9.87
CA ALA A 381 -2.43 16.57 11.06
C ALA A 381 -1.33 16.01 12.00
N PHE A 382 -0.41 15.21 11.45
CA PHE A 382 0.69 14.64 12.24
C PHE A 382 1.81 15.65 12.56
N THR A 383 2.00 16.68 11.76
CA THR A 383 2.91 17.78 12.09
C THR A 383 2.38 18.59 13.27
N ASN A 384 1.08 18.88 13.28
CA ASN A 384 0.43 19.63 14.35
C ASN A 384 0.28 18.80 15.64
N ASN A 385 0.06 17.50 15.51
CA ASN A 385 -0.07 16.57 16.65
C ASN A 385 0.63 15.23 16.34
N PRO A 386 1.93 15.10 16.61
CA PRO A 386 2.67 13.84 16.40
C PRO A 386 2.10 12.65 17.19
N GLU A 387 1.42 12.93 18.31
CA GLU A 387 0.80 11.90 19.18
C GLU A 387 -0.65 11.58 18.79
N LEU A 388 -1.14 12.09 17.67
CA LEU A 388 -2.51 11.85 17.20
C LEU A 388 -2.82 10.34 17.20
N ASN A 389 -3.81 9.91 17.97
CA ASN A 389 -4.13 8.49 18.14
C ASN A 389 -4.78 7.88 16.89
N ASN A 390 -5.59 8.68 16.21
CA ASN A 390 -6.26 8.26 14.99
C ASN A 390 -6.51 9.48 14.11
N LEU A 391 -6.30 9.34 12.80
CA LEU A 391 -6.47 10.43 11.84
C LEU A 391 -7.87 11.06 11.90
N MET A 392 -8.91 10.26 12.17
CA MET A 392 -10.30 10.75 12.30
C MET A 392 -10.53 11.75 13.44
N LEU A 393 -9.58 11.86 14.39
CA LEU A 393 -9.64 12.82 15.50
C LEU A 393 -9.02 14.17 15.15
N ASP A 394 -8.32 14.29 14.04
CA ASP A 394 -7.84 15.57 13.56
C ASP A 394 -9.03 16.45 13.15
N PRO A 395 -9.03 17.76 13.46
CA PRO A 395 -10.17 18.64 13.19
C PRO A 395 -10.62 18.64 11.72
N PHE A 396 -9.69 18.64 10.77
CA PHE A 396 -10.02 18.62 9.34
C PHE A 396 -10.76 17.33 8.95
N PHE A 397 -10.24 16.16 9.36
CA PHE A 397 -10.86 14.88 9.04
C PHE A 397 -12.15 14.63 9.81
N ALA A 398 -12.24 15.10 11.06
CA ALA A 398 -13.46 15.01 11.85
C ALA A 398 -14.61 15.82 11.20
N GLU A 399 -14.33 17.05 10.74
CA GLU A 399 -15.30 17.90 10.03
C GLU A 399 -15.71 17.27 8.69
N ALA A 400 -14.75 16.73 7.93
CA ALA A 400 -15.03 16.04 6.67
C ALA A 400 -15.97 14.85 6.88
N LEU A 401 -15.70 13.99 7.86
CA LEU A 401 -16.55 12.84 8.20
C LEU A 401 -17.93 13.28 8.67
N GLN A 402 -18.01 14.31 9.50
CA GLN A 402 -19.29 14.87 9.98
C GLN A 402 -20.12 15.38 8.80
N THR A 403 -19.51 16.07 7.87
CA THR A 403 -20.20 16.64 6.69
C THR A 403 -20.73 15.54 5.77
N HIS A 404 -19.97 14.48 5.56
CA HIS A 404 -20.29 13.46 4.56
C HIS A 404 -21.10 12.27 5.10
N GLN A 405 -21.17 12.04 6.43
CA GLN A 405 -21.75 10.83 7.02
C GLN A 405 -23.22 10.56 6.65
N ALA A 406 -24.05 11.58 6.49
CA ALA A 406 -25.45 11.37 6.17
C ALA A 406 -25.60 10.76 4.78
N LYS A 407 -24.97 11.35 3.76
CA LYS A 407 -24.95 10.86 2.39
C LYS A 407 -24.25 9.50 2.27
N TRP A 408 -23.21 9.27 3.04
CA TRP A 408 -22.54 7.98 3.12
C TRP A 408 -23.51 6.86 3.51
N ARG A 409 -24.35 7.10 4.53
CA ARG A 409 -25.39 6.15 4.95
C ARG A 409 -26.43 5.94 3.87
N GLU A 410 -26.89 7.01 3.20
CA GLU A 410 -27.84 6.94 2.10
C GLU A 410 -27.33 6.04 0.98
N ALA A 411 -26.05 6.17 0.58
CA ALA A 411 -25.45 5.32 -0.44
C ALA A 411 -25.46 3.84 -0.04
N ILE A 412 -25.06 3.52 1.21
CA ILE A 412 -25.03 2.13 1.70
C ILE A 412 -26.45 1.57 1.83
N ILE A 413 -27.40 2.34 2.35
CA ILE A 413 -28.82 1.93 2.44
C ILE A 413 -29.37 1.60 1.04
N ALA A 414 -29.12 2.46 0.06
CA ALA A 414 -29.50 2.20 -1.31
C ALA A 414 -28.86 0.92 -1.84
N ALA A 415 -27.54 0.75 -1.68
CA ALA A 415 -26.85 -0.45 -2.13
C ALA A 415 -27.46 -1.73 -1.53
N LYS A 416 -27.69 -1.77 -0.21
CA LYS A 416 -28.25 -2.94 0.48
C LYS A 416 -29.69 -3.23 0.07
N ARG A 417 -30.53 -2.20 -0.08
CA ARG A 417 -31.92 -2.35 -0.51
C ARG A 417 -32.02 -3.03 -1.88
N TYR A 418 -31.14 -2.68 -2.79
CA TYR A 418 -31.13 -3.21 -4.15
C TYR A 418 -30.16 -4.37 -4.40
N GLY A 419 -29.59 -4.96 -3.33
CA GLY A 419 -28.73 -6.13 -3.42
C GLY A 419 -27.34 -5.87 -4.01
N ILE A 420 -26.86 -4.64 -4.01
CA ILE A 420 -25.52 -4.30 -4.48
C ILE A 420 -24.50 -4.56 -3.34
N PRO A 421 -23.50 -5.43 -3.56
CA PRO A 421 -22.47 -5.69 -2.55
C PRO A 421 -21.55 -4.49 -2.38
N THR A 422 -21.41 -4.03 -1.14
CA THR A 422 -20.53 -2.91 -0.75
C THR A 422 -19.81 -3.27 0.56
N PRO A 423 -18.98 -4.33 0.59
CA PRO A 423 -18.31 -4.77 1.81
C PRO A 423 -17.39 -3.69 2.40
N ALA A 424 -16.56 -3.05 1.58
CA ALA A 424 -15.61 -2.05 2.07
C ALA A 424 -16.31 -0.75 2.53
N PHE A 425 -17.33 -0.25 1.82
CA PHE A 425 -18.13 0.89 2.29
C PHE A 425 -18.81 0.59 3.62
N SER A 426 -19.40 -0.61 3.75
CA SER A 426 -20.07 -1.02 4.98
C SER A 426 -19.09 -1.12 6.14
N ALA A 427 -17.95 -1.80 5.95
CA ALA A 427 -16.93 -1.96 6.96
C ALA A 427 -16.30 -0.62 7.39
N SER A 428 -16.16 0.32 6.46
CA SER A 428 -15.67 1.68 6.78
C SER A 428 -16.65 2.44 7.66
N LEU A 429 -17.95 2.37 7.36
CA LEU A 429 -18.99 3.03 8.14
C LEU A 429 -19.12 2.39 9.54
N ASP A 430 -19.08 1.07 9.61
CA ASP A 430 -19.12 0.35 10.89
C ASP A 430 -17.89 0.66 11.76
N TYR A 431 -16.71 0.80 11.15
CA TYR A 431 -15.51 1.26 11.83
C TYR A 431 -15.68 2.67 12.40
N PHE A 432 -16.15 3.63 11.58
CA PHE A 432 -16.43 4.99 12.02
C PHE A 432 -17.46 5.02 13.16
N ASP A 433 -18.57 4.29 13.01
CA ASP A 433 -19.62 4.23 14.01
C ASP A 433 -19.17 3.58 15.31
N SER A 434 -18.35 2.55 15.24
CA SER A 434 -17.76 1.90 16.42
C SER A 434 -16.76 2.82 17.13
N TYR A 435 -15.88 3.47 16.37
CA TYR A 435 -14.82 4.30 16.92
C TYR A 435 -15.35 5.53 17.67
N ARG A 436 -16.46 6.12 17.21
CA ARG A 436 -17.07 7.31 17.85
C ARG A 436 -17.98 7.01 19.03
N ARG A 437 -18.19 5.74 19.39
CA ARG A 437 -19.07 5.37 20.51
C ARG A 437 -18.29 5.10 21.78
N GLY A 438 -18.73 5.74 22.88
CA GLY A 438 -18.18 5.46 24.20
C GLY A 438 -18.62 4.11 24.78
N VAL A 439 -19.71 3.51 24.28
CA VAL A 439 -20.22 2.21 24.70
C VAL A 439 -20.47 1.34 23.48
N LEU A 440 -19.92 0.15 23.51
CA LEU A 440 -20.11 -0.89 22.49
C LEU A 440 -20.78 -2.12 23.10
N PRO A 441 -21.42 -3.00 22.28
CA PRO A 441 -22.09 -4.21 22.77
C PRO A 441 -21.12 -5.32 23.25
N ALA A 442 -19.84 -5.01 23.34
CA ALA A 442 -18.80 -5.92 23.83
C ALA A 442 -18.99 -6.33 25.30
N ASN A 443 -19.75 -5.55 26.09
CA ASN A 443 -20.16 -5.91 27.44
C ASN A 443 -20.96 -7.21 27.48
N LEU A 444 -21.86 -7.44 26.51
CA LEU A 444 -22.60 -8.70 26.42
C LEU A 444 -21.67 -9.87 26.05
N ILE A 445 -20.73 -9.65 25.13
CA ILE A 445 -19.73 -10.68 24.79
C ILE A 445 -18.93 -11.08 26.03
N GLN A 446 -18.48 -10.11 26.82
CA GLN A 446 -17.72 -10.37 28.03
C GLN A 446 -18.56 -11.08 29.10
N GLY A 447 -19.84 -10.70 29.25
CA GLY A 447 -20.78 -11.42 30.11
C GLY A 447 -21.00 -12.87 29.68
N GLN A 448 -21.13 -13.14 28.37
CA GLN A 448 -21.23 -14.50 27.84
C GLN A 448 -19.95 -15.31 28.13
N ARG A 449 -18.78 -14.72 27.95
CA ARG A 449 -17.50 -15.38 28.26
C ARG A 449 -17.37 -15.73 29.74
N ASP A 450 -17.83 -14.84 30.61
CA ASP A 450 -17.85 -15.10 32.04
C ASP A 450 -18.85 -16.20 32.40
N PHE A 451 -20.02 -16.20 31.79
CA PHE A 451 -21.06 -17.21 32.01
C PHE A 451 -20.58 -18.62 31.70
N PHE A 452 -19.99 -18.85 30.49
CA PHE A 452 -19.63 -20.19 30.08
C PHE A 452 -18.22 -20.65 30.51
N GLY A 453 -17.35 -19.73 30.94
CA GLY A 453 -15.97 -20.08 31.19
C GLY A 453 -15.29 -19.34 32.34
N ALA A 454 -16.02 -18.61 33.16
CA ALA A 454 -15.49 -17.77 34.28
C ALA A 454 -14.32 -16.89 33.80
N HIS A 455 -14.43 -16.32 32.58
CA HIS A 455 -13.37 -15.50 32.00
C HIS A 455 -13.27 -14.11 32.62
N THR A 456 -14.07 -13.85 33.62
CA THR A 456 -14.11 -12.61 34.38
C THR A 456 -14.46 -11.35 33.57
N TYR A 457 -14.75 -10.26 34.21
CA TYR A 457 -15.02 -8.95 33.58
C TYR A 457 -14.63 -7.82 34.48
N GLU A 458 -14.37 -6.64 33.94
CA GLU A 458 -14.23 -5.38 34.63
C GLU A 458 -15.59 -4.67 34.68
N ARG A 459 -15.81 -3.84 35.71
CA ARG A 459 -17.05 -3.06 35.89
C ARG A 459 -16.81 -1.59 35.61
N THR A 460 -17.86 -0.89 35.23
CA THR A 460 -17.82 0.57 35.01
C THR A 460 -17.98 1.36 36.33
N ASP A 461 -18.43 0.73 37.39
CA ASP A 461 -18.76 1.34 38.70
C ASP A 461 -17.82 0.93 39.84
N LYS A 462 -16.92 -0.03 39.59
CA LYS A 462 -15.97 -0.54 40.59
C LYS A 462 -14.67 -0.98 39.87
N GLU A 463 -13.54 -0.69 40.51
CA GLU A 463 -12.25 -1.24 40.09
C GLU A 463 -12.11 -2.72 40.46
N GLY A 464 -11.33 -3.45 39.63
CA GLY A 464 -11.03 -4.86 39.86
C GLY A 464 -11.67 -5.78 38.82
N THR A 465 -11.41 -7.06 38.98
CA THR A 465 -11.87 -8.14 38.10
C THR A 465 -12.94 -8.95 38.85
N PHE A 466 -14.04 -9.23 38.19
CA PHE A 466 -15.23 -9.85 38.77
C PHE A 466 -15.62 -11.12 38.01
N HIS A 467 -16.24 -12.04 38.73
CA HIS A 467 -16.97 -13.19 38.21
C HIS A 467 -18.36 -13.24 38.82
N THR A 468 -19.34 -13.71 38.09
CA THR A 468 -20.71 -13.90 38.57
C THR A 468 -21.16 -15.35 38.38
N GLU A 469 -21.74 -15.95 39.41
CA GLU A 469 -22.43 -17.24 39.33
C GLU A 469 -23.80 -17.04 38.66
N TRP A 470 -23.77 -16.88 37.32
CA TRP A 470 -24.92 -16.50 36.49
C TRP A 470 -26.13 -17.44 36.58
N ALA A 471 -25.91 -18.71 36.90
CA ALA A 471 -26.96 -19.70 37.01
C ALA A 471 -27.75 -19.59 38.35
N GLU A 472 -27.18 -18.87 39.31
CA GLU A 472 -27.76 -18.69 40.65
C GLU A 472 -28.26 -17.24 40.91
N ALA A 473 -28.05 -16.34 39.90
CA ALA A 473 -28.30 -14.90 40.02
C ALA A 473 -29.72 -14.49 39.58
#